data_e04ece1dcc1f0504aa5510f8fbebaa43
#
_entry.id   e04ece1dcc1f0504aa5510f8fbebaa43
#
_cell.length_a   1.000
_cell.length_b   1.000
_cell.length_c   1.000
_cell.angle_alpha   90.00
_cell.angle_beta   90.00
_cell.angle_gamma   90.00
#
_symmetry.space_group_name_H-M   'P 1'
#
loop_
_entity.id
_entity.type
_entity.pdbx_description
1 polymer ?
#
loop_
_entity_poly.entity_id
_entity_poly.type
_entity_poly.pdbx_seq_one_letter_code
_entity_poly.pdbx_strand_id
1 'polypeptide(L)'
;MEDMNTATKKYQKGELIFKQGEYASCMYDISQGKVGIIANYGEDSEKTLTELEEGASFGEMGMLEAYPRSATAVALEDGTEVRVITTETFAYYFQDSPEKVYAIMTQMSRRIRTLSDDYLEACRAVAETVEAAETGKEKSGWLKKNLKKFCDAYDESVRLSIQYGQDPYRRFHESLWY
;
A
#
# COMPACT_ATOMS: atom_id res chain seq x y z
N MET A 1 -17.75 -32.03 0.51
CA MET A 1 -17.05 -30.76 0.23
C MET A 1 -16.73 -30.18 1.60
N GLU A 2 -15.48 -30.25 2.01
CA GLU A 2 -15.06 -29.58 3.24
C GLU A 2 -15.18 -28.09 3.01
N ASP A 3 -16.03 -27.44 3.81
CA ASP A 3 -16.05 -25.99 3.93
C ASP A 3 -14.65 -25.53 4.36
N MET A 4 -13.80 -25.15 3.43
CA MET A 4 -12.54 -24.49 3.74
C MET A 4 -12.85 -23.10 4.27
N ASN A 5 -13.15 -23.08 5.58
CA ASN A 5 -13.62 -21.96 6.34
C ASN A 5 -12.51 -20.89 6.37
N THR A 6 -12.65 -19.87 5.56
CA THR A 6 -11.81 -18.67 5.70
C THR A 6 -12.07 -18.07 7.06
N ALA A 7 -11.04 -18.01 7.92
CA ALA A 7 -11.18 -17.47 9.27
C ALA A 7 -11.63 -16.01 9.24
N THR A 8 -12.65 -15.69 10.05
CA THR A 8 -13.10 -14.32 10.25
C THR A 8 -12.53 -13.78 11.56
N LYS A 9 -12.03 -12.55 11.54
CA LYS A 9 -11.53 -11.85 12.72
C LYS A 9 -12.31 -10.55 12.94
N LYS A 10 -12.57 -10.23 14.22
CA LYS A 10 -13.24 -8.99 14.64
C LYS A 10 -12.28 -8.09 15.38
N TYR A 11 -12.42 -6.80 15.15
CA TYR A 11 -11.57 -5.76 15.72
C TYR A 11 -12.41 -4.63 16.30
N GLN A 12 -11.93 -4.02 17.38
CA GLN A 12 -12.47 -2.79 17.91
C GLN A 12 -11.79 -1.59 17.24
N LYS A 13 -12.43 -0.43 17.29
CA LYS A 13 -11.84 0.81 16.78
C LYS A 13 -10.46 1.07 17.37
N GLY A 14 -9.48 1.33 16.50
CA GLY A 14 -8.08 1.59 16.86
C GLY A 14 -7.22 0.32 16.97
N GLU A 15 -7.80 -0.88 16.89
CA GLU A 15 -7.00 -2.11 16.88
C GLU A 15 -6.28 -2.30 15.55
N LEU A 16 -5.04 -2.78 15.64
CA LEU A 16 -4.19 -3.06 14.49
C LEU A 16 -4.53 -4.43 13.91
N ILE A 17 -4.78 -4.47 12.61
CA ILE A 17 -4.97 -5.73 11.87
C ILE A 17 -3.59 -6.30 11.52
N PHE A 18 -2.66 -5.45 11.09
CA PHE A 18 -1.23 -5.71 10.91
C PHE A 18 -0.43 -4.40 10.90
N LYS A 19 0.88 -4.51 11.10
CA LYS A 19 1.81 -3.37 11.08
C LYS A 19 2.62 -3.33 9.80
N GLN A 20 3.00 -2.11 9.39
CA GLN A 20 4.00 -1.88 8.35
C GLN A 20 5.30 -2.63 8.68
N GLY A 21 5.90 -3.28 7.69
CA GLY A 21 7.11 -4.06 7.84
C GLY A 21 6.93 -5.50 8.31
N GLU A 22 5.74 -5.92 8.77
CA GLU A 22 5.47 -7.33 9.09
C GLU A 22 5.46 -8.19 7.83
N TYR A 23 5.92 -9.44 7.94
CA TYR A 23 5.82 -10.40 6.83
C TYR A 23 4.36 -10.76 6.55
N ALA A 24 4.00 -10.79 5.28
CA ALA A 24 2.64 -11.03 4.82
C ALA A 24 2.46 -12.47 4.35
N SER A 25 1.58 -13.23 5.02
CA SER A 25 1.16 -14.58 4.61
C SER A 25 -0.31 -14.64 4.19
N CYS A 26 -1.05 -13.53 4.30
CA CYS A 26 -2.47 -13.47 4.01
C CYS A 26 -2.88 -12.07 3.53
N MET A 27 -4.03 -11.99 2.91
CA MET A 27 -4.78 -10.77 2.63
C MET A 27 -6.12 -10.80 3.36
N TYR A 28 -6.85 -9.72 3.30
CA TYR A 28 -8.11 -9.55 4.02
C TYR A 28 -9.19 -8.99 3.12
N ASP A 29 -10.44 -9.40 3.39
CA ASP A 29 -11.65 -8.87 2.79
C ASP A 29 -12.56 -8.32 3.90
N ILE A 30 -13.00 -7.08 3.79
CA ILE A 30 -13.82 -6.44 4.80
C ILE A 30 -15.25 -6.94 4.67
N SER A 31 -15.73 -7.66 5.69
CA SER A 31 -17.12 -8.15 5.76
C SER A 31 -18.04 -7.14 6.42
N GLN A 32 -17.49 -6.27 7.28
CA GLN A 32 -18.24 -5.21 7.98
C GLN A 32 -17.28 -4.14 8.51
N GLY A 33 -17.73 -2.87 8.52
CA GLY A 33 -17.00 -1.74 9.12
C GLY A 33 -15.99 -1.12 8.17
N LYS A 34 -14.98 -0.44 8.75
CA LYS A 34 -13.98 0.34 8.02
C LYS A 34 -12.57 0.05 8.48
N VAL A 35 -11.63 0.11 7.54
CA VAL A 35 -10.19 -0.08 7.76
C VAL A 35 -9.41 1.09 7.18
N GLY A 36 -8.54 1.70 7.99
CA GLY A 36 -7.56 2.68 7.55
C GLY A 36 -6.26 2.01 7.16
N ILE A 37 -5.70 2.41 6.02
CA ILE A 37 -4.36 2.03 5.58
C ILE A 37 -3.45 3.23 5.78
N ILE A 38 -2.50 3.11 6.70
CA ILE A 38 -1.74 4.23 7.25
C ILE A 38 -0.24 3.93 7.15
N ALA A 39 0.48 4.79 6.44
CA ALA A 39 1.94 4.75 6.40
C ALA A 39 2.51 5.42 7.65
N ASN A 40 3.61 4.88 8.18
CA ASN A 40 4.35 5.39 9.32
C ASN A 40 3.45 5.62 10.57
N TYR A 41 2.54 4.68 10.82
CA TYR A 41 1.56 4.77 11.91
C TYR A 41 2.24 4.99 13.28
N GLY A 42 1.80 6.03 13.99
CA GLY A 42 2.36 6.44 15.28
C GLY A 42 3.66 7.25 15.21
N GLU A 43 4.11 7.66 14.03
CA GLU A 43 5.29 8.51 13.80
C GLU A 43 4.88 9.93 13.40
N ASP A 44 5.81 10.90 13.50
CA ASP A 44 5.59 12.29 13.06
C ASP A 44 5.26 12.41 11.57
N SER A 45 5.64 11.41 10.78
CA SER A 45 5.38 11.29 9.34
C SER A 45 4.15 10.46 9.00
N GLU A 46 3.28 10.20 9.98
CA GLU A 46 2.05 9.44 9.78
C GLU A 46 1.19 10.01 8.65
N LYS A 47 0.76 9.14 7.74
CA LYS A 47 -0.09 9.54 6.61
C LYS A 47 -1.13 8.46 6.33
N THR A 48 -2.40 8.82 6.41
CA THR A 48 -3.48 7.97 5.92
C THR A 48 -3.42 7.91 4.38
N LEU A 49 -3.19 6.71 3.85
CA LEU A 49 -3.14 6.47 2.41
C LEU A 49 -4.53 6.31 1.82
N THR A 50 -5.40 5.57 2.51
CA THR A 50 -6.78 5.33 2.10
C THR A 50 -7.60 4.79 3.26
N GLU A 51 -8.92 4.98 3.19
CA GLU A 51 -9.91 4.30 4.02
C GLU A 51 -10.68 3.32 3.13
N LEU A 52 -10.91 2.13 3.63
CA LEU A 52 -11.58 1.04 2.94
C LEU A 52 -12.82 0.63 3.70
N GLU A 53 -13.89 0.37 2.97
CA GLU A 53 -15.19 0.00 3.51
C GLU A 53 -15.53 -1.46 3.20
N GLU A 54 -16.66 -1.92 3.69
CA GLU A 54 -17.23 -3.24 3.43
C GLU A 54 -17.15 -3.61 1.94
N GLY A 55 -16.74 -4.84 1.66
CA GLY A 55 -16.54 -5.37 0.32
C GLY A 55 -15.16 -5.10 -0.30
N ALA A 56 -14.35 -4.23 0.31
CA ALA A 56 -12.98 -3.98 -0.16
C ALA A 56 -12.00 -5.04 0.36
N SER A 57 -10.98 -5.34 -0.45
CA SER A 57 -9.86 -6.21 -0.08
C SER A 57 -8.58 -5.38 0.15
N PHE A 58 -7.70 -5.86 1.05
CA PHE A 58 -6.44 -5.19 1.36
C PHE A 58 -5.36 -6.17 1.84
N GLY A 59 -4.10 -5.72 1.83
CA GLY A 59 -2.95 -6.53 2.22
C GLY A 59 -2.53 -7.53 1.15
N GLU A 60 -3.10 -7.45 -0.03
CA GLU A 60 -2.84 -8.29 -1.20
C GLU A 60 -1.39 -8.18 -1.69
N MET A 61 -0.81 -6.96 -1.66
CA MET A 61 0.54 -6.71 -2.16
C MET A 61 1.58 -7.56 -1.44
N GLY A 62 1.57 -7.52 -0.10
CA GLY A 62 2.53 -8.29 0.69
C GLY A 62 2.36 -9.80 0.52
N MET A 63 1.14 -10.30 0.35
CA MET A 63 0.89 -11.72 0.14
C MET A 63 1.32 -12.18 -1.27
N LEU A 64 0.94 -11.42 -2.32
CA LEU A 64 1.21 -11.80 -3.71
C LEU A 64 2.70 -11.71 -4.06
N GLU A 65 3.41 -10.73 -3.50
CA GLU A 65 4.83 -10.50 -3.75
C GLU A 65 5.75 -11.18 -2.72
N ALA A 66 5.18 -11.83 -1.68
CA ALA A 66 5.91 -12.34 -0.52
C ALA A 66 6.79 -11.26 0.13
N TYR A 67 6.27 -10.04 0.20
CA TYR A 67 6.96 -8.85 0.66
C TYR A 67 6.39 -8.33 2.00
N PRO A 68 7.17 -7.63 2.83
CA PRO A 68 6.64 -7.00 4.05
C PRO A 68 5.50 -6.03 3.75
N ARG A 69 4.59 -5.85 4.72
CA ARG A 69 3.46 -4.91 4.64
C ARG A 69 3.95 -3.50 4.33
N SER A 70 3.43 -2.88 3.30
CA SER A 70 3.79 -1.53 2.86
C SER A 70 3.24 -0.42 3.77
N ALA A 71 2.23 -0.72 4.57
CA ALA A 71 1.58 0.21 5.50
C ALA A 71 0.96 -0.57 6.67
N THR A 72 0.51 0.14 7.70
CA THR A 72 -0.27 -0.41 8.82
C THR A 72 -1.75 -0.38 8.48
N ALA A 73 -2.49 -1.45 8.84
CA ALA A 73 -3.94 -1.51 8.74
C ALA A 73 -4.58 -1.41 10.13
N VAL A 74 -5.52 -0.49 10.29
CA VAL A 74 -6.18 -0.17 11.57
C VAL A 74 -7.69 -0.23 11.39
N ALA A 75 -8.41 -0.86 12.30
CA ALA A 75 -9.86 -0.78 12.35
C ALA A 75 -10.32 0.64 12.74
N LEU A 76 -11.19 1.24 11.94
CA LEU A 76 -11.69 2.61 12.17
C LEU A 76 -13.04 2.64 12.91
N GLU A 77 -13.71 1.50 13.01
CA GLU A 77 -15.02 1.35 13.66
C GLU A 77 -15.01 0.13 14.59
N ASP A 78 -15.83 0.20 15.65
CA ASP A 78 -16.05 -0.94 16.53
C ASP A 78 -16.80 -2.06 15.80
N GLY A 79 -16.37 -3.30 16.03
CA GLY A 79 -16.96 -4.47 15.37
C GLY A 79 -16.55 -4.63 13.90
N THR A 80 -15.47 -3.96 13.47
CA THR A 80 -14.89 -4.19 12.15
C THR A 80 -14.55 -5.67 11.98
N GLU A 81 -15.10 -6.30 10.95
CA GLU A 81 -14.95 -7.72 10.69
C GLU A 81 -14.25 -7.96 9.35
N VAL A 82 -13.19 -8.76 9.36
CA VAL A 82 -12.43 -9.10 8.18
C VAL A 82 -12.30 -10.61 8.01
N ARG A 83 -12.42 -11.07 6.79
CA ARG A 83 -12.14 -12.44 6.38
C ARG A 83 -10.67 -12.56 6.01
N VAL A 84 -10.00 -13.56 6.57
CA VAL A 84 -8.58 -13.85 6.33
C VAL A 84 -8.45 -14.79 5.14
N ILE A 85 -7.70 -14.40 4.12
CA ILE A 85 -7.46 -15.17 2.91
C ILE A 85 -5.96 -15.47 2.85
N THR A 86 -5.60 -16.73 2.99
CA THR A 86 -4.21 -17.20 2.90
C THR A 86 -3.87 -17.61 1.46
N THR A 87 -2.60 -17.86 1.19
CA THR A 87 -2.14 -18.38 -0.12
C THR A 87 -2.86 -19.68 -0.49
N GLU A 88 -3.11 -20.55 0.49
CA GLU A 88 -3.77 -21.85 0.29
C GLU A 88 -5.27 -21.69 -0.03
N THR A 89 -5.94 -20.70 0.59
CA THR A 89 -7.37 -20.46 0.40
C THR A 89 -7.67 -19.52 -0.76
N PHE A 90 -6.65 -18.83 -1.28
CA PHE A 90 -6.78 -17.78 -2.32
C PHE A 90 -7.55 -18.29 -3.56
N ALA A 91 -7.12 -19.41 -4.13
CA ALA A 91 -7.71 -19.92 -5.37
C ALA A 91 -9.20 -20.28 -5.18
N TYR A 92 -9.54 -20.90 -4.07
CA TYR A 92 -10.92 -21.30 -3.76
C TYR A 92 -11.81 -20.09 -3.50
N TYR A 93 -11.29 -19.12 -2.72
CA TYR A 93 -12.02 -17.89 -2.42
C TYR A 93 -12.42 -17.12 -3.68
N PHE A 94 -11.51 -16.99 -4.64
CA PHE A 94 -11.76 -16.27 -5.88
C PHE A 94 -12.47 -17.10 -6.95
N GLN A 95 -12.44 -18.43 -6.86
CA GLN A 95 -13.25 -19.29 -7.74
C GLN A 95 -14.75 -19.05 -7.53
N ASP A 96 -15.17 -18.84 -6.28
CA ASP A 96 -16.56 -18.58 -5.92
C ASP A 96 -16.95 -17.09 -6.05
N SER A 97 -15.97 -16.20 -6.19
CA SER A 97 -16.18 -14.73 -6.25
C SER A 97 -15.25 -14.06 -7.26
N PRO A 98 -15.38 -14.37 -8.57
CA PRO A 98 -14.48 -13.84 -9.60
C PRO A 98 -14.54 -12.30 -9.72
N GLU A 99 -15.65 -11.68 -9.34
CA GLU A 99 -15.80 -10.22 -9.26
C GLU A 99 -14.83 -9.57 -8.28
N LYS A 100 -14.40 -10.29 -7.23
CA LYS A 100 -13.37 -9.81 -6.28
C LYS A 100 -12.00 -9.68 -6.94
N VAL A 101 -11.63 -10.61 -7.81
CA VAL A 101 -10.38 -10.51 -8.60
C VAL A 101 -10.40 -9.24 -9.45
N TYR A 102 -11.52 -9.01 -10.14
CA TYR A 102 -11.69 -7.81 -10.96
C TYR A 102 -11.62 -6.53 -10.13
N ALA A 103 -12.22 -6.52 -8.93
CA ALA A 103 -12.16 -5.40 -8.01
C ALA A 103 -10.71 -5.10 -7.56
N ILE A 104 -9.93 -6.12 -7.20
CA ILE A 104 -8.51 -5.99 -6.83
C ILE A 104 -7.70 -5.45 -8.00
N MET A 105 -7.84 -6.02 -9.20
CA MET A 105 -7.14 -5.55 -10.40
C MET A 105 -7.48 -4.08 -10.71
N THR A 106 -8.75 -3.70 -10.56
CA THR A 106 -9.21 -2.32 -10.75
C THR A 106 -8.58 -1.39 -9.71
N GLN A 107 -8.52 -1.80 -8.46
CA GLN A 107 -7.88 -1.04 -7.38
C GLN A 107 -6.38 -0.86 -7.65
N MET A 108 -5.68 -1.92 -8.03
CA MET A 108 -4.25 -1.85 -8.40
C MET A 108 -4.03 -0.92 -9.60
N SER A 109 -4.86 -1.02 -10.63
CA SER A 109 -4.80 -0.15 -11.81
C SER A 109 -5.00 1.34 -11.43
N ARG A 110 -5.92 1.64 -10.53
CA ARG A 110 -6.12 3.01 -10.02
C ARG A 110 -4.89 3.51 -9.25
N ARG A 111 -4.32 2.66 -8.38
CA ARG A 111 -3.09 3.00 -7.63
C ARG A 111 -1.92 3.31 -8.57
N ILE A 112 -1.71 2.49 -9.59
CA ILE A 112 -0.67 2.73 -10.60
C ILE A 112 -0.90 4.09 -11.29
N ARG A 113 -2.13 4.40 -11.68
CA ARG A 113 -2.46 5.68 -12.32
C ARG A 113 -2.15 6.86 -11.40
N THR A 114 -2.60 6.80 -10.14
CA THR A 114 -2.34 7.87 -9.16
C THR A 114 -0.83 8.08 -8.96
N LEU A 115 -0.06 6.99 -8.79
CA LEU A 115 1.40 7.06 -8.68
C LEU A 115 2.05 7.66 -9.92
N SER A 116 1.56 7.32 -11.13
CA SER A 116 2.06 7.89 -12.37
C SER A 116 1.78 9.38 -12.47
N ASP A 117 0.58 9.81 -12.07
CA ASP A 117 0.19 11.22 -12.07
C ASP A 117 1.02 12.02 -11.05
N ASP A 118 1.20 11.51 -9.85
CA ASP A 118 2.04 12.11 -8.80
C ASP A 118 3.51 12.23 -9.25
N TYR A 119 4.03 11.18 -9.91
CA TYR A 119 5.39 11.18 -10.47
C TYR A 119 5.55 12.25 -11.55
N LEU A 120 4.60 12.35 -12.48
CA LEU A 120 4.63 13.37 -13.54
C LEU A 120 4.50 14.78 -12.96
N GLU A 121 3.69 14.99 -11.92
CA GLU A 121 3.60 16.28 -11.21
C GLU A 121 4.94 16.63 -10.56
N ALA A 122 5.58 15.68 -9.89
CA ALA A 122 6.91 15.88 -9.31
C ALA A 122 7.97 16.23 -10.36
N CYS A 123 7.98 15.53 -11.49
CA CYS A 123 8.90 15.82 -12.60
C CYS A 123 8.69 17.23 -13.17
N ARG A 124 7.43 17.66 -13.34
CA ARG A 124 7.11 19.03 -13.80
C ARG A 124 7.59 20.06 -12.80
N ALA A 125 7.37 19.83 -11.50
CA ALA A 125 7.82 20.73 -10.44
C ALA A 125 9.34 20.91 -10.45
N VAL A 126 10.10 19.83 -10.67
CA VAL A 126 11.56 19.88 -10.81
C VAL A 126 11.97 20.65 -12.07
N ALA A 127 11.35 20.37 -13.22
CA ALA A 127 11.65 21.06 -14.47
C ALA A 127 11.41 22.57 -14.38
N GLU A 128 10.25 22.97 -13.82
CA GLU A 128 9.93 24.40 -13.61
C GLU A 128 10.90 25.07 -12.62
N THR A 129 11.45 24.29 -11.67
CA THR A 129 12.44 24.76 -10.72
C THR A 129 13.76 25.10 -11.40
N VAL A 130 14.22 24.19 -12.26
CA VAL A 130 15.46 24.36 -13.04
C VAL A 130 15.32 25.58 -13.96
N GLU A 131 14.22 25.69 -14.70
CA GLU A 131 13.95 26.81 -15.60
C GLU A 131 13.89 28.16 -14.87
N ALA A 132 13.27 28.17 -13.68
CA ALA A 132 13.22 29.39 -12.83
C ALA A 132 14.62 29.81 -12.34
N ALA A 133 15.47 28.84 -11.99
CA ALA A 133 16.85 29.11 -11.59
C ALA A 133 17.68 29.66 -12.75
N GLU A 134 17.54 29.12 -13.96
CA GLU A 134 18.23 29.60 -15.16
C GLU A 134 17.78 31.00 -15.58
N THR A 135 16.52 31.34 -15.38
CA THR A 135 15.94 32.64 -15.77
C THR A 135 16.02 33.72 -14.69
N GLY A 136 16.54 33.40 -13.50
CA GLY A 136 16.67 34.36 -12.38
C GLY A 136 15.34 34.83 -11.79
N LYS A 137 14.23 34.14 -12.08
CA LYS A 137 12.90 34.47 -11.55
C LYS A 137 12.61 33.59 -10.31
N GLU A 138 12.89 34.15 -9.12
CA GLU A 138 12.56 33.50 -7.85
C GLU A 138 11.05 33.39 -7.61
N LYS A 139 10.51 32.17 -7.67
CA LYS A 139 9.18 31.83 -7.15
C LYS A 139 9.33 31.03 -5.84
N SER A 140 9.82 31.69 -4.77
CA SER A 140 10.33 31.00 -3.58
C SER A 140 9.28 30.19 -2.77
N GLY A 141 8.00 30.56 -2.78
CA GLY A 141 6.97 29.92 -1.96
C GLY A 141 6.41 28.61 -2.56
N TRP A 142 6.14 28.63 -3.86
CA TRP A 142 5.67 27.48 -4.62
C TRP A 142 6.76 26.40 -4.75
N LEU A 143 8.01 26.83 -4.94
CA LEU A 143 9.19 26.00 -5.02
C LEU A 143 9.39 25.16 -3.76
N LYS A 144 9.36 25.80 -2.57
CA LYS A 144 9.51 25.12 -1.29
C LYS A 144 8.43 24.05 -1.07
N LYS A 145 7.18 24.33 -1.46
CA LYS A 145 6.06 23.42 -1.30
C LYS A 145 6.21 22.16 -2.18
N ASN A 146 6.66 22.34 -3.43
CA ASN A 146 6.79 21.23 -4.38
C ASN A 146 8.09 20.44 -4.16
N LEU A 147 9.19 21.10 -3.78
CA LEU A 147 10.41 20.40 -3.35
C LEU A 147 10.18 19.57 -2.10
N LYS A 148 9.38 20.08 -1.15
CA LYS A 148 9.03 19.30 0.04
C LYS A 148 8.26 18.04 -0.32
N LYS A 149 7.24 18.12 -1.20
CA LYS A 149 6.51 16.93 -1.69
C LYS A 149 7.45 15.92 -2.35
N PHE A 150 8.40 16.39 -3.15
CA PHE A 150 9.37 15.53 -3.81
C PHE A 150 10.34 14.88 -2.80
N CYS A 151 10.84 15.63 -1.83
CA CYS A 151 11.70 15.10 -0.77
C CYS A 151 10.95 14.10 0.10
N ASP A 152 9.70 14.39 0.47
CA ASP A 152 8.86 13.49 1.27
C ASP A 152 8.63 12.16 0.52
N ALA A 153 8.33 12.21 -0.78
CA ALA A 153 8.16 11.01 -1.61
C ALA A 153 9.49 10.24 -1.83
N TYR A 154 10.59 10.96 -1.99
CA TYR A 154 11.93 10.37 -2.14
C TYR A 154 12.41 9.74 -0.83
N ASP A 155 12.25 10.41 0.31
CA ASP A 155 12.60 9.89 1.63
C ASP A 155 11.82 8.61 1.96
N GLU A 156 10.54 8.53 1.60
CA GLU A 156 9.73 7.33 1.79
C GLU A 156 10.28 6.17 0.96
N SER A 157 10.62 6.39 -0.31
CA SER A 157 11.19 5.35 -1.17
C SER A 157 12.58 4.91 -0.75
N VAL A 158 13.42 5.84 -0.30
CA VAL A 158 14.79 5.57 0.19
C VAL A 158 14.75 4.89 1.56
N ARG A 159 13.87 5.31 2.48
CA ARG A 159 13.68 4.62 3.77
C ARG A 159 13.27 3.17 3.56
N LEU A 160 12.33 2.90 2.67
CA LEU A 160 11.90 1.54 2.33
C LEU A 160 13.09 0.74 1.77
N SER A 161 13.91 1.29 0.88
CA SER A 161 15.07 0.60 0.32
C SER A 161 16.19 0.39 1.33
N ILE A 162 16.41 1.32 2.28
CA ILE A 162 17.42 1.20 3.35
C ILE A 162 16.93 0.26 4.46
N GLN A 163 15.69 0.36 4.88
CA GLN A 163 15.11 -0.47 5.94
C GLN A 163 15.06 -1.95 5.54
N TYR A 164 14.86 -2.23 4.27
CA TYR A 164 14.80 -3.60 3.75
C TYR A 164 16.09 -4.07 3.07
N GLY A 165 17.15 -3.27 3.06
CA GLY A 165 18.61 -3.55 2.84
C GLY A 165 19.03 -4.68 1.93
N GLN A 166 18.14 -5.30 1.19
CA GLN A 166 18.44 -6.31 0.20
C GLN A 166 17.46 -6.12 -0.96
N ASP A 167 17.99 -5.92 -2.14
CA ASP A 167 17.26 -5.99 -3.39
C ASP A 167 16.45 -7.31 -3.44
N PRO A 168 15.11 -7.27 -3.30
CA PRO A 168 14.29 -8.48 -3.28
C PRO A 168 14.31 -9.20 -4.63
N TYR A 169 14.69 -8.50 -5.71
CA TYR A 169 14.86 -9.09 -7.03
C TYR A 169 16.13 -9.93 -7.16
N ARG A 170 17.13 -9.74 -6.30
CA ARG A 170 18.38 -10.49 -6.34
C ARG A 170 18.17 -11.98 -6.03
N ARG A 171 17.28 -12.33 -5.11
CA ARG A 171 16.94 -13.72 -4.80
C ARG A 171 16.12 -14.42 -5.89
N PHE A 172 15.29 -13.66 -6.61
CA PHE A 172 14.49 -14.23 -7.72
C PHE A 172 15.35 -14.49 -8.96
N HIS A 173 16.33 -13.65 -9.24
CA HIS A 173 17.24 -13.85 -10.37
C HIS A 173 18.21 -15.03 -10.18
N GLU A 174 18.63 -15.32 -8.95
CA GLU A 174 19.51 -16.45 -8.68
C GLU A 174 18.82 -17.81 -8.74
N SER A 175 17.48 -17.86 -8.59
CA SER A 175 16.71 -19.14 -8.63
C SER A 175 16.19 -19.51 -10.02
N LEU A 176 16.29 -18.65 -11.01
CA LEU A 176 15.80 -18.87 -12.37
C LEU A 176 16.88 -19.33 -13.36
N TRP A 177 18.15 -19.45 -12.93
CA TRP A 177 19.27 -19.81 -13.79
C TRP A 177 20.04 -21.06 -13.35
N TYR A 178 19.39 -21.95 -12.54
CA TYR A 178 19.91 -23.29 -12.29
C TYR A 178 18.83 -24.35 -12.48
#